data_00182d6c679c80874331f7c7d90c11b0
#
_entry.id   00182d6c679c80874331f7c7d90c11b0
#
_cell.length_a   1.000
_cell.length_b   1.000
_cell.length_c   1.000
_cell.angle_alpha   90.00
_cell.angle_beta   90.00
_cell.angle_gamma   90.00
#
_symmetry.space_group_name_H-M   'P 1'
#
loop_
_entity.id
_entity.type
_entity.pdbx_description
1 polymer ?
#
loop_
_entity_poly.entity_id
_entity_poly.type
_entity_poly.pdbx_seq_one_letter_code
_entity_poly.pdbx_strand_id
1 'polypeptide(L)'
;MNIDLKKLEVWFVTGSQHLYGPETLKQVDEDSKQIAQALSRSEQMPVKVTFKPVVTTPDAITDLCMKANVTPNCIGLITWMHTFSPAKMWIAGLSALRKPFVHLHTQFNRDIPWADIDMDFMNLNQSAHGDREFGFICTRMRRNRKVVVGHWKQEQVQAELGTWARAACAWHDAQGAKVARFGDNMREVAVTEGDKVEAQKQLGYSVNGYGVGDLVARVNKVSDKECDKMVAEYESVYKVAKSVRQDEAKRQALHEAARIEVGMRAFLKKGGFKAFTTTFEDLHGLKQLPGLAVQRLMADGYGFGAEGDWKTAALVRAMKVMAAGLPGGTSFMEDYTYHFDPAGPKVLGAHMLEVCSSIAEGTPSLEVHPLXXXXXXXXXRVVFNVPSGPGLNASLIDLGNRFRLIVNEVDVVPPDAPLPKLPVARAVWVPKPDLKVGAAAWILAGGAHHTGFSMALTSQHMEDFAEMAGIECVFIDADTKIREFKKELRANEIYYMLAKGL
;
A
#
# COMPACT_ATOMS: atom_id res chain seq x y z
N MET A 1 -2.45 1.30 -16.30
CA MET A 1 -1.09 1.51 -15.79
C MET A 1 -0.67 0.29 -15.01
N ASN A 2 0.24 -0.50 -15.54
CA ASN A 2 0.68 -1.72 -14.88
C ASN A 2 1.77 -1.42 -13.86
N ILE A 3 1.62 -2.02 -12.70
CA ILE A 3 2.62 -1.90 -11.64
C ILE A 3 3.55 -3.10 -11.77
N ASP A 4 4.81 -2.84 -12.12
CA ASP A 4 5.80 -3.90 -12.35
C ASP A 4 6.94 -3.74 -11.35
N LEU A 5 6.88 -4.52 -10.28
CA LEU A 5 7.90 -4.45 -9.22
C LEU A 5 9.24 -5.03 -9.67
N LYS A 6 9.25 -5.86 -10.71
CA LYS A 6 10.51 -6.46 -11.18
C LYS A 6 11.49 -5.45 -11.74
N LYS A 7 11.02 -4.25 -12.07
CA LYS A 7 11.91 -3.17 -12.53
C LYS A 7 12.65 -2.50 -11.39
N LEU A 8 12.30 -2.82 -10.15
CA LEU A 8 12.92 -2.23 -8.97
C LEU A 8 13.93 -3.19 -8.37
N GLU A 9 14.83 -2.65 -7.55
CA GLU A 9 15.84 -3.47 -6.90
C GLU A 9 16.10 -2.97 -5.50
N VAL A 10 16.56 -3.89 -4.65
CA VAL A 10 17.05 -3.59 -3.31
C VAL A 10 18.52 -3.98 -3.28
N TRP A 11 19.35 -3.17 -2.64
CA TRP A 11 20.79 -3.41 -2.59
C TRP A 11 21.14 -4.20 -1.34
N PHE A 12 21.85 -5.30 -1.52
CA PHE A 12 22.35 -6.12 -0.43
C PHE A 12 23.73 -5.60 -0.03
N VAL A 13 23.86 -5.08 1.20
CA VAL A 13 25.04 -4.33 1.65
C VAL A 13 25.61 -5.01 2.88
N THR A 14 26.88 -5.40 2.78
CA THR A 14 27.60 -6.06 3.86
C THR A 14 28.77 -5.21 4.30
N GLY A 15 28.92 -5.01 5.60
CA GLY A 15 30.07 -4.29 6.16
C GLY A 15 31.08 -5.23 6.75
N SER A 16 32.36 -4.79 6.75
CA SER A 16 33.45 -5.50 7.40
C SER A 16 34.54 -4.47 7.70
N GLN A 17 35.76 -4.92 7.88
CA GLN A 17 36.87 -4.01 8.13
C GLN A 17 38.17 -4.59 7.59
N HIS A 18 39.10 -3.71 7.26
CA HIS A 18 40.39 -4.11 6.67
C HIS A 18 41.21 -4.98 7.61
N LEU A 19 40.99 -4.90 8.90
CA LEU A 19 41.72 -5.70 9.90
C LEU A 19 41.73 -7.18 9.54
N TYR A 20 40.65 -7.68 8.92
CA TYR A 20 40.56 -9.11 8.64
C TYR A 20 41.46 -9.58 7.49
N GLY A 21 41.96 -8.66 6.68
CA GLY A 21 42.85 -9.00 5.59
C GLY A 21 42.13 -9.38 4.30
N PRO A 22 42.88 -9.36 3.18
CA PRO A 22 42.26 -9.53 1.87
C PRO A 22 41.61 -10.89 1.65
N GLU A 23 42.13 -11.95 2.23
CA GLU A 23 41.60 -13.30 2.06
C GLU A 23 40.22 -13.42 2.73
N THR A 24 40.12 -12.96 3.96
CA THR A 24 38.83 -12.97 4.68
C THR A 24 37.82 -12.09 3.99
N LEU A 25 38.24 -10.90 3.55
CA LEU A 25 37.32 -9.96 2.88
C LEU A 25 36.80 -10.54 1.56
N LYS A 26 37.64 -11.29 0.83
CA LYS A 26 37.21 -11.99 -0.37
C LYS A 26 36.12 -13.01 -0.04
N GLN A 27 36.29 -13.74 1.05
CA GLN A 27 35.32 -14.73 1.46
C GLN A 27 34.00 -14.06 1.89
N VAL A 28 34.11 -12.91 2.58
CA VAL A 28 32.92 -12.14 2.96
C VAL A 28 32.15 -11.70 1.70
N ASP A 29 32.86 -11.23 0.68
CA ASP A 29 32.26 -10.84 -0.60
C ASP A 29 31.54 -12.03 -1.24
N GLU A 30 32.19 -13.18 -1.31
CA GLU A 30 31.64 -14.37 -1.96
C GLU A 30 30.39 -14.86 -1.22
N ASP A 31 30.45 -14.89 0.11
CA ASP A 31 29.31 -15.34 0.90
C ASP A 31 28.13 -14.36 0.75
N SER A 32 28.42 -13.06 0.77
CA SER A 32 27.41 -12.04 0.61
C SER A 32 26.73 -12.14 -0.75
N LYS A 33 27.53 -12.34 -1.80
CA LYS A 33 26.99 -12.50 -3.14
C LYS A 33 26.07 -13.70 -3.24
N GLN A 34 26.45 -14.79 -2.57
CA GLN A 34 25.64 -16.01 -2.58
C GLN A 34 24.28 -15.77 -1.90
N ILE A 35 24.28 -15.06 -0.77
CA ILE A 35 23.02 -14.72 -0.10
C ILE A 35 22.16 -13.83 -1.01
N ALA A 36 22.76 -12.79 -1.59
CA ALA A 36 22.01 -11.87 -2.45
C ALA A 36 21.39 -12.61 -3.62
N GLN A 37 22.13 -13.55 -4.23
CA GLN A 37 21.62 -14.33 -5.35
C GLN A 37 20.45 -15.22 -4.92
N ALA A 38 20.56 -15.85 -3.76
CA ALA A 38 19.49 -16.72 -3.26
C ALA A 38 18.23 -15.90 -2.98
N LEU A 39 18.39 -14.73 -2.36
CA LEU A 39 17.24 -13.87 -2.08
C LEU A 39 16.60 -13.36 -3.37
N SER A 40 17.42 -13.03 -4.36
CA SER A 40 16.91 -12.53 -5.63
C SER A 40 16.09 -13.59 -6.37
N ARG A 41 16.44 -14.86 -6.20
CA ARG A 41 15.72 -15.96 -6.84
C ARG A 41 14.49 -16.41 -6.06
N SER A 42 14.32 -15.94 -4.83
CA SER A 42 13.20 -16.38 -4.00
C SER A 42 11.87 -15.92 -4.58
N GLU A 43 10.88 -16.80 -4.58
CA GLU A 43 9.53 -16.46 -4.99
C GLU A 43 8.88 -15.43 -4.07
N GLN A 44 9.38 -15.34 -2.83
CA GLN A 44 8.84 -14.38 -1.86
C GLN A 44 9.29 -12.94 -2.15
N MET A 45 10.37 -12.78 -2.92
CA MET A 45 10.97 -11.46 -3.14
C MET A 45 10.39 -10.84 -4.41
N PRO A 46 9.70 -9.70 -4.29
CA PRO A 46 9.05 -9.09 -5.46
C PRO A 46 9.98 -8.29 -6.35
N VAL A 47 11.20 -8.00 -5.90
CA VAL A 47 12.16 -7.16 -6.61
C VAL A 47 13.46 -7.91 -6.77
N LYS A 48 14.34 -7.38 -7.64
CA LYS A 48 15.69 -7.90 -7.77
C LYS A 48 16.50 -7.53 -6.53
N VAL A 49 17.34 -8.46 -6.06
CA VAL A 49 18.29 -8.17 -4.98
C VAL A 49 19.67 -8.05 -5.61
N THR A 50 20.25 -6.87 -5.50
CA THR A 50 21.51 -6.55 -6.15
C THR A 50 22.65 -6.57 -5.14
N PHE A 51 23.59 -7.47 -5.33
CA PHE A 51 24.79 -7.54 -4.49
C PHE A 51 25.63 -6.28 -4.67
N LYS A 52 26.12 -5.73 -3.55
CA LYS A 52 27.10 -4.65 -3.56
C LYS A 52 28.38 -5.13 -2.90
N PRO A 53 29.55 -4.76 -3.45
CA PRO A 53 30.81 -5.16 -2.82
C PRO A 53 30.89 -4.72 -1.36
N VAL A 54 31.52 -5.55 -0.55
CA VAL A 54 31.66 -5.32 0.89
C VAL A 54 32.26 -3.94 1.14
N VAL A 55 31.69 -3.21 2.09
CA VAL A 55 32.16 -1.86 2.45
C VAL A 55 32.97 -1.95 3.75
N THR A 56 34.16 -1.31 3.73
CA THR A 56 35.11 -1.46 4.84
C THR A 56 35.63 -0.14 5.38
N THR A 57 35.15 1.00 4.88
CA THR A 57 35.57 2.30 5.35
C THR A 57 34.37 3.22 5.51
N PRO A 58 34.48 4.27 6.35
CA PRO A 58 33.41 5.26 6.44
C PRO A 58 33.09 5.88 5.09
N ASP A 59 34.10 6.20 4.29
CA ASP A 59 33.86 6.83 2.99
C ASP A 59 33.11 5.92 2.03
N ALA A 60 33.48 4.63 2.00
CA ALA A 60 32.78 3.68 1.12
C ALA A 60 31.32 3.51 1.52
N ILE A 61 31.05 3.45 2.82
CA ILE A 61 29.70 3.32 3.33
C ILE A 61 28.88 4.55 2.97
N THR A 62 29.44 5.73 3.21
CA THR A 62 28.75 7.00 2.92
C THR A 62 28.45 7.13 1.43
N ASP A 63 29.43 6.81 0.59
CA ASP A 63 29.28 6.86 -0.85
C ASP A 63 28.15 5.92 -1.32
N LEU A 64 28.13 4.71 -0.79
CA LEU A 64 27.08 3.75 -1.16
C LEU A 64 25.70 4.28 -0.76
N CYS A 65 25.57 4.82 0.44
CA CYS A 65 24.28 5.34 0.91
C CYS A 65 23.81 6.51 0.04
N MET A 66 24.73 7.39 -0.34
CA MET A 66 24.36 8.52 -1.19
C MET A 66 23.99 8.06 -2.59
N LYS A 67 24.70 7.06 -3.12
CA LYS A 67 24.35 6.51 -4.42
C LYS A 67 22.98 5.82 -4.39
N ALA A 68 22.66 5.14 -3.29
CA ALA A 68 21.34 4.55 -3.15
C ALA A 68 20.25 5.60 -3.23
N ASN A 69 20.47 6.75 -2.58
CA ASN A 69 19.49 7.83 -2.60
C ASN A 69 19.15 8.30 -4.01
N VAL A 70 20.14 8.36 -4.90
CA VAL A 70 19.94 8.95 -6.23
C VAL A 70 19.72 7.91 -7.33
N THR A 71 19.78 6.63 -7.01
CA THR A 71 19.56 5.59 -8.02
C THR A 71 18.06 5.34 -8.16
N PRO A 72 17.48 5.65 -9.32
CA PRO A 72 16.01 5.71 -9.43
C PRO A 72 15.29 4.40 -9.17
N ASN A 73 15.92 3.25 -9.47
CA ASN A 73 15.23 1.98 -9.24
C ASN A 73 15.62 1.28 -7.95
N CYS A 74 16.47 1.90 -7.13
CA CYS A 74 16.83 1.33 -5.83
C CYS A 74 15.78 1.73 -4.79
N ILE A 75 15.12 0.72 -4.19
CA ILE A 75 14.06 1.00 -3.22
C ILE A 75 14.58 1.07 -1.78
N GLY A 76 15.81 0.63 -1.55
CA GLY A 76 16.37 0.61 -0.20
C GLY A 76 17.46 -0.43 -0.08
N LEU A 77 17.84 -0.72 1.16
CA LEU A 77 18.95 -1.62 1.44
C LEU A 77 18.50 -2.81 2.30
N ILE A 78 19.16 -3.96 2.09
CA ILE A 78 19.21 -5.04 3.07
C ILE A 78 20.63 -5.00 3.64
N THR A 79 20.78 -4.81 4.94
CA THR A 79 22.10 -4.73 5.57
C THR A 79 22.40 -5.98 6.37
N TRP A 80 23.66 -6.39 6.36
CA TRP A 80 24.12 -7.59 7.05
C TRP A 80 25.59 -7.43 7.43
N MET A 81 25.95 -7.90 8.63
CA MET A 81 27.34 -7.93 9.08
C MET A 81 27.75 -9.39 9.24
N HIS A 82 28.53 -9.90 8.29
CA HIS A 82 29.08 -11.25 8.35
C HIS A 82 30.16 -11.33 9.43
N THR A 83 31.03 -10.32 9.43
CA THR A 83 32.07 -10.12 10.42
C THR A 83 31.74 -8.85 11.20
N PHE A 84 32.68 -8.41 12.01
CA PHE A 84 32.50 -7.18 12.77
C PHE A 84 32.79 -5.97 11.89
N SER A 85 31.82 -5.07 11.81
CA SER A 85 31.99 -3.79 11.12
C SER A 85 31.80 -2.70 12.15
N PRO A 86 32.87 -1.99 12.53
CA PRO A 86 32.74 -0.98 13.60
C PRO A 86 31.68 0.06 13.27
N ALA A 87 30.79 0.28 14.21
CA ALA A 87 29.56 1.05 13.93
C ALA A 87 29.81 2.53 13.68
N LYS A 88 30.90 3.08 14.22
CA LYS A 88 31.21 4.48 13.96
C LYS A 88 31.41 4.75 12.46
N MET A 89 31.83 3.71 11.72
CA MET A 89 31.99 3.84 10.27
C MET A 89 30.66 4.10 9.55
N TRP A 90 29.54 3.71 10.18
CA TRP A 90 28.22 3.80 9.57
C TRP A 90 27.50 5.12 9.85
N ILE A 91 28.01 5.95 10.77
CA ILE A 91 27.24 7.12 11.24
C ILE A 91 26.94 8.08 10.10
N ALA A 92 27.96 8.48 9.33
CA ALA A 92 27.74 9.45 8.27
C ALA A 92 26.84 8.91 7.18
N GLY A 93 27.04 7.64 6.80
CA GLY A 93 26.21 7.02 5.77
C GLY A 93 24.75 6.90 6.18
N LEU A 94 24.50 6.42 7.40
CA LEU A 94 23.13 6.30 7.88
C LEU A 94 22.47 7.66 8.03
N SER A 95 23.23 8.69 8.40
CA SER A 95 22.69 10.04 8.47
C SER A 95 22.26 10.55 7.10
N ALA A 96 22.99 10.18 6.05
CA ALA A 96 22.71 10.64 4.69
C ALA A 96 21.64 9.81 4.00
N LEU A 97 21.43 8.57 4.42
CA LEU A 97 20.53 7.64 3.73
C LEU A 97 19.09 8.08 3.91
N ARG A 98 18.39 8.32 2.79
CA ARG A 98 16.99 8.70 2.81
C ARG A 98 16.06 7.57 2.43
N LYS A 99 16.61 6.42 2.02
CA LYS A 99 15.79 5.28 1.64
C LYS A 99 15.69 4.30 2.80
N PRO A 100 14.63 3.50 2.85
CA PRO A 100 14.48 2.57 3.96
C PRO A 100 15.48 1.44 3.89
N PHE A 101 15.72 0.80 5.04
CA PHE A 101 16.54 -0.39 5.05
C PHE A 101 15.97 -1.41 6.04
N VAL A 102 16.27 -2.68 5.76
CA VAL A 102 15.95 -3.79 6.62
C VAL A 102 17.27 -4.42 7.07
N HIS A 103 17.37 -4.71 8.36
CA HIS A 103 18.55 -5.34 8.94
C HIS A 103 18.30 -6.83 8.97
N LEU A 104 18.99 -7.57 8.10
CA LEU A 104 18.91 -9.02 8.08
C LEU A 104 19.95 -9.56 9.07
N HIS A 105 19.46 -10.17 10.15
CA HIS A 105 20.33 -10.76 11.16
C HIS A 105 20.37 -12.27 10.93
N THR A 106 21.40 -12.69 10.22
CA THR A 106 21.55 -14.08 9.79
C THR A 106 23.00 -14.50 9.93
N GLN A 107 23.23 -15.79 9.84
CA GLN A 107 24.57 -16.37 9.72
C GLN A 107 24.67 -17.01 8.36
N PHE A 108 25.86 -16.97 7.77
CA PHE A 108 26.05 -17.67 6.50
C PHE A 108 25.86 -19.16 6.69
N ASN A 109 26.43 -19.72 7.78
CA ASN A 109 26.26 -21.11 8.16
C ASN A 109 24.88 -21.34 8.77
N ARG A 110 24.25 -22.47 8.45
CA ARG A 110 23.04 -22.87 9.16
C ARG A 110 23.38 -23.47 10.52
N ASP A 111 24.41 -24.34 10.55
CA ASP A 111 24.77 -25.08 11.75
C ASP A 111 26.17 -24.69 12.22
N ILE A 112 26.40 -24.79 13.51
CA ILE A 112 27.77 -24.74 14.05
C ILE A 112 28.41 -26.07 13.72
N PRO A 113 29.59 -26.07 13.07
CA PRO A 113 30.27 -27.36 12.80
C PRO A 113 31.01 -27.83 14.04
N TRP A 114 30.28 -28.40 14.97
CA TRP A 114 30.73 -28.64 16.33
C TRP A 114 32.10 -29.32 16.40
N ALA A 115 32.35 -30.30 15.50
CA ALA A 115 33.60 -31.03 15.54
C ALA A 115 34.77 -30.29 14.92
N ASP A 116 34.48 -29.33 14.02
CA ASP A 116 35.53 -28.70 13.21
C ASP A 116 35.71 -27.21 13.47
N ILE A 117 34.85 -26.62 14.31
CA ILE A 117 34.91 -25.18 14.51
C ILE A 117 36.25 -24.78 15.11
N ASP A 118 36.78 -23.69 14.58
CA ASP A 118 38.06 -23.13 15.04
C ASP A 118 37.93 -21.60 15.06
N MET A 119 39.01 -20.92 15.43
CA MET A 119 38.99 -19.48 15.53
C MET A 119 38.80 -18.78 14.17
N ASP A 120 39.33 -19.39 13.10
CA ASP A 120 39.14 -18.82 11.76
C ASP A 120 37.67 -18.84 11.38
N PHE A 121 36.98 -19.95 11.68
CA PHE A 121 35.53 -20.01 11.45
C PHE A 121 34.80 -18.95 12.26
N MET A 122 35.16 -18.78 13.52
CA MET A 122 34.48 -17.80 14.37
C MET A 122 34.75 -16.38 13.92
N ASN A 123 35.96 -16.09 13.46
CA ASN A 123 36.29 -14.75 12.99
C ASN A 123 35.54 -14.39 11.70
N LEU A 124 35.30 -15.37 10.85
CA LEU A 124 34.52 -15.12 9.63
C LEU A 124 33.01 -15.05 9.93
N ASN A 125 32.53 -15.95 10.77
CA ASN A 125 31.09 -16.16 10.96
C ASN A 125 30.64 -15.58 12.31
N GLN A 126 30.68 -14.27 12.41
CA GLN A 126 30.42 -13.60 13.68
C GLN A 126 29.28 -12.57 13.60
N SER A 127 28.23 -12.89 12.83
CA SER A 127 27.09 -12.00 12.74
C SER A 127 26.44 -11.77 14.12
N ALA A 128 26.52 -12.77 14.99
CA ALA A 128 25.90 -12.64 16.31
C ALA A 128 26.35 -11.38 17.04
N HIS A 129 27.64 -11.00 16.89
CA HIS A 129 28.04 -9.75 17.53
C HIS A 129 28.30 -8.61 16.55
N GLY A 130 28.64 -8.91 15.31
CA GLY A 130 28.78 -7.86 14.31
C GLY A 130 27.50 -7.10 14.06
N ASP A 131 26.39 -7.81 13.96
CA ASP A 131 25.09 -7.17 13.79
C ASP A 131 24.62 -6.45 15.04
N ARG A 132 25.06 -6.88 16.22
CA ARG A 132 24.71 -6.14 17.44
C ARG A 132 25.36 -4.78 17.49
N GLU A 133 26.59 -4.68 17.02
CA GLU A 133 27.27 -3.40 16.91
C GLU A 133 26.53 -2.48 15.96
N PHE A 134 26.16 -3.00 14.78
CA PHE A 134 25.41 -2.23 13.81
C PHE A 134 24.03 -1.87 14.36
N GLY A 135 23.36 -2.81 14.99
CA GLY A 135 22.05 -2.55 15.57
C GLY A 135 22.09 -1.47 16.65
N PHE A 136 23.18 -1.47 17.45
CA PHE A 136 23.33 -0.44 18.48
C PHE A 136 23.33 0.95 17.85
N ILE A 137 24.14 1.15 16.79
CA ILE A 137 24.22 2.50 16.25
C ILE A 137 22.92 2.92 15.59
N CYS A 138 22.21 1.98 14.95
CA CYS A 138 20.89 2.30 14.40
C CYS A 138 19.91 2.74 15.48
N THR A 139 19.90 2.04 16.61
CA THR A 139 19.04 2.41 17.74
C THR A 139 19.44 3.76 18.31
N ARG A 140 20.74 3.99 18.52
CA ARG A 140 21.20 5.24 19.07
C ARG A 140 20.87 6.42 18.18
N MET A 141 20.95 6.23 16.87
CA MET A 141 20.62 7.28 15.90
C MET A 141 19.11 7.38 15.64
N ARG A 142 18.31 6.51 16.28
CA ARG A 142 16.87 6.49 16.14
C ARG A 142 16.45 6.28 14.68
N ARG A 143 17.17 5.39 13.98
CA ARG A 143 16.84 5.06 12.59
C ARG A 143 15.76 3.99 12.57
N ASN A 144 14.64 4.31 11.93
CA ASN A 144 13.61 3.30 11.71
C ASN A 144 14.13 2.23 10.78
N ARG A 145 13.88 0.98 11.13
CA ARG A 145 14.23 -0.14 10.29
C ARG A 145 13.47 -1.37 10.78
N LYS A 146 13.34 -2.35 9.90
CA LYS A 146 12.85 -3.65 10.29
C LYS A 146 14.06 -4.54 10.59
N VAL A 147 13.93 -5.42 11.58
CA VAL A 147 14.95 -6.43 11.86
C VAL A 147 14.35 -7.79 11.59
N VAL A 148 15.01 -8.57 10.73
CA VAL A 148 14.57 -9.92 10.39
C VAL A 148 15.64 -10.89 10.87
N VAL A 149 15.25 -11.88 11.68
CA VAL A 149 16.18 -12.81 12.31
C VAL A 149 15.93 -14.23 11.80
N GLY A 150 16.97 -14.90 11.39
CA GLY A 150 16.90 -16.30 10.97
C GLY A 150 17.83 -16.58 9.81
N HIS A 151 17.93 -17.86 9.47
CA HIS A 151 18.85 -18.25 8.38
C HIS A 151 18.26 -17.81 7.04
N TRP A 152 19.14 -17.29 6.20
CA TRP A 152 18.72 -16.68 4.92
C TRP A 152 18.04 -17.65 3.96
N LYS A 153 18.23 -18.97 4.14
CA LYS A 153 17.53 -19.95 3.31
C LYS A 153 16.14 -20.29 3.82
N GLN A 154 15.79 -19.88 5.03
CA GLN A 154 14.47 -20.21 5.59
C GLN A 154 13.38 -19.45 4.85
N GLU A 155 12.31 -20.17 4.52
CA GLU A 155 11.20 -19.57 3.79
C GLU A 155 10.57 -18.41 4.57
N GLN A 156 10.47 -18.55 5.89
CA GLN A 156 9.86 -17.49 6.70
C GLN A 156 10.70 -16.21 6.66
N VAL A 157 12.04 -16.35 6.69
CA VAL A 157 12.91 -15.18 6.59
C VAL A 157 12.73 -14.50 5.24
N GLN A 158 12.69 -15.28 4.17
CA GLN A 158 12.48 -14.74 2.84
C GLN A 158 11.11 -14.06 2.72
N ALA A 159 10.10 -14.64 3.35
CA ALA A 159 8.76 -14.05 3.33
C ALA A 159 8.74 -12.70 4.07
N GLU A 160 9.42 -12.61 5.21
CA GLU A 160 9.49 -11.34 5.95
C GLU A 160 10.23 -10.27 5.17
N LEU A 161 11.32 -10.66 4.49
CA LEU A 161 12.03 -9.71 3.63
C LEU A 161 11.18 -9.29 2.45
N GLY A 162 10.42 -10.22 1.89
CA GLY A 162 9.53 -9.90 0.77
C GLY A 162 8.42 -8.94 1.16
N THR A 163 7.84 -9.14 2.34
CA THR A 163 6.83 -8.22 2.86
C THR A 163 7.40 -6.81 3.01
N TRP A 164 8.60 -6.73 3.59
CA TRP A 164 9.27 -5.44 3.73
C TRP A 164 9.55 -4.81 2.36
N ALA A 165 10.01 -5.63 1.40
CA ALA A 165 10.34 -5.11 0.08
C ALA A 165 9.09 -4.54 -0.62
N ARG A 166 7.92 -5.19 -0.44
CA ARG A 166 6.68 -4.65 -1.00
C ARG A 166 6.34 -3.30 -0.38
N ALA A 167 6.49 -3.18 0.94
CA ALA A 167 6.26 -1.89 1.60
C ALA A 167 7.25 -0.84 1.08
N ALA A 168 8.50 -1.23 0.88
CA ALA A 168 9.51 -0.31 0.35
C ALA A 168 9.17 0.12 -1.07
N CYS A 169 8.60 -0.77 -1.88
CA CYS A 169 8.15 -0.40 -3.22
C CYS A 169 7.04 0.67 -3.15
N ALA A 170 6.10 0.50 -2.23
CA ALA A 170 5.03 1.49 -2.07
C ALA A 170 5.59 2.82 -1.58
N TRP A 171 6.53 2.77 -0.65
CA TRP A 171 7.19 3.98 -0.17
C TRP A 171 7.91 4.69 -1.31
N HIS A 172 8.64 3.93 -2.11
CA HIS A 172 9.37 4.46 -3.26
C HIS A 172 8.41 5.09 -4.28
N ASP A 173 7.31 4.40 -4.58
CA ASP A 173 6.31 4.89 -5.51
C ASP A 173 5.68 6.20 -5.03
N ALA A 174 5.48 6.33 -3.72
CA ALA A 174 4.86 7.52 -3.15
C ALA A 174 5.76 8.75 -3.26
N GLN A 175 7.08 8.55 -3.29
CA GLN A 175 8.00 9.68 -3.33
C GLN A 175 7.87 10.39 -4.68
N GLY A 176 7.38 11.62 -4.65
CA GLY A 176 7.17 12.40 -5.86
C GLY A 176 5.89 12.06 -6.62
N ALA A 177 5.06 11.18 -6.10
CA ALA A 177 3.79 10.85 -6.74
C ALA A 177 2.84 12.04 -6.71
N LYS A 178 1.94 12.10 -7.69
CA LYS A 178 0.95 13.18 -7.80
C LYS A 178 -0.45 12.61 -7.61
N VAL A 179 -1.24 13.31 -6.81
CA VAL A 179 -2.65 12.98 -6.56
C VAL A 179 -3.50 14.15 -7.05
N ALA A 180 -4.49 13.86 -7.89
CA ALA A 180 -5.39 14.90 -8.41
C ALA A 180 -6.67 14.94 -7.59
N ARG A 181 -7.03 16.12 -7.08
CA ARG A 181 -8.35 16.33 -6.48
C ARG A 181 -9.18 17.15 -7.46
N PHE A 182 -10.19 16.51 -8.03
CA PHE A 182 -11.11 17.20 -8.95
C PHE A 182 -12.20 17.87 -8.13
N GLY A 183 -12.22 19.20 -8.17
CA GLY A 183 -13.10 19.97 -7.32
C GLY A 183 -12.51 20.10 -5.92
N ASP A 184 -13.37 20.11 -4.93
CA ASP A 184 -12.97 20.32 -3.55
C ASP A 184 -13.28 19.06 -2.73
N ASN A 185 -12.99 19.11 -1.45
CA ASN A 185 -13.51 18.11 -0.53
C ASN A 185 -15.00 18.31 -0.38
N MET A 186 -15.71 17.25 -0.01
CA MET A 186 -17.13 17.35 0.26
C MET A 186 -17.34 18.29 1.44
N ARG A 187 -18.23 19.27 1.25
CA ARG A 187 -18.45 20.30 2.27
C ARG A 187 -18.96 19.68 3.57
N GLU A 188 -18.44 20.15 4.68
CA GLU A 188 -18.83 19.78 6.03
C GLU A 188 -18.43 18.36 6.44
N VAL A 189 -17.75 17.59 5.61
CA VAL A 189 -17.25 16.27 6.00
C VAL A 189 -15.85 16.43 6.57
N ALA A 190 -15.69 16.12 7.84
CA ALA A 190 -14.44 16.40 8.55
C ALA A 190 -13.32 15.43 8.20
N VAL A 191 -13.65 14.14 8.07
CA VAL A 191 -12.59 13.12 8.02
C VAL A 191 -11.88 13.11 6.68
N THR A 192 -12.45 13.70 5.62
CA THR A 192 -11.75 13.78 4.34
C THR A 192 -10.74 14.94 4.30
N GLU A 193 -10.77 15.82 5.28
CA GLU A 193 -9.84 16.95 5.33
C GLU A 193 -8.46 16.48 5.77
N GLY A 194 -7.44 17.29 5.44
CA GLY A 194 -6.10 17.00 5.86
C GLY A 194 -5.12 18.05 5.38
N ASP A 195 -3.93 18.01 5.92
CA ASP A 195 -2.85 18.96 5.60
C ASP A 195 -2.04 18.38 4.44
N LYS A 196 -2.23 18.96 3.25
CA LYS A 196 -1.57 18.48 2.03
C LYS A 196 -0.06 18.74 2.07
N VAL A 197 0.36 19.78 2.74
CA VAL A 197 1.80 20.04 2.88
C VAL A 197 2.45 19.02 3.81
N GLU A 198 1.78 18.72 4.92
CA GLU A 198 2.32 17.71 5.83
C GLU A 198 2.37 16.33 5.18
N ALA A 199 1.37 16.01 4.36
CA ALA A 199 1.38 14.74 3.64
C ALA A 199 2.58 14.63 2.70
N GLN A 200 2.91 15.70 2.00
CA GLN A 200 4.07 15.68 1.10
C GLN A 200 5.36 15.53 1.88
N LYS A 201 5.51 16.25 3.01
CA LYS A 201 6.68 16.12 3.86
C LYS A 201 6.84 14.71 4.41
N GLN A 202 5.74 14.12 4.90
CA GLN A 202 5.77 12.87 5.65
C GLN A 202 5.70 11.63 4.75
N LEU A 203 4.94 11.72 3.66
CA LEU A 203 4.64 10.55 2.83
C LEU A 203 5.17 10.68 1.41
N GLY A 204 5.52 11.87 0.97
CA GLY A 204 6.21 12.09 -0.29
C GLY A 204 5.37 12.50 -1.48
N TYR A 205 4.06 12.31 -1.43
CA TYR A 205 3.21 12.64 -2.58
C TYR A 205 2.68 14.07 -2.48
N SER A 206 2.39 14.65 -3.64
CA SER A 206 1.80 15.99 -3.69
C SER A 206 0.33 15.88 -4.07
N VAL A 207 -0.50 16.72 -3.44
CA VAL A 207 -1.92 16.77 -3.71
C VAL A 207 -2.26 18.15 -4.21
N ASN A 208 -2.90 18.25 -5.37
CA ASN A 208 -3.33 19.54 -5.89
C ASN A 208 -4.75 19.45 -6.41
N GLY A 209 -5.49 20.56 -6.24
CA GLY A 209 -6.83 20.67 -6.74
C GLY A 209 -6.84 21.08 -8.21
N TYR A 210 -7.77 20.53 -8.95
CA TYR A 210 -7.99 20.86 -10.35
C TYR A 210 -9.46 21.17 -10.55
N GLY A 211 -9.75 22.20 -11.32
CA GLY A 211 -11.15 22.54 -11.61
C GLY A 211 -11.83 21.40 -12.35
N VAL A 212 -13.07 21.14 -11.97
CA VAL A 212 -13.84 20.12 -12.70
C VAL A 212 -14.00 20.51 -14.15
N GLY A 213 -14.05 21.83 -14.46
CA GLY A 213 -14.09 22.28 -15.84
C GLY A 213 -12.94 21.82 -16.69
N ASP A 214 -11.75 21.68 -16.10
CA ASP A 214 -10.60 21.17 -16.86
C ASP A 214 -10.80 19.70 -17.23
N LEU A 215 -11.37 18.93 -16.31
CA LEU A 215 -11.69 17.53 -16.59
C LEU A 215 -12.79 17.43 -17.64
N VAL A 216 -13.85 18.23 -17.50
CA VAL A 216 -14.96 18.23 -18.44
C VAL A 216 -14.48 18.60 -19.84
N ALA A 217 -13.60 19.59 -19.95
CA ALA A 217 -13.07 19.99 -21.24
C ALA A 217 -12.34 18.81 -21.92
N ARG A 218 -11.59 18.04 -21.12
CA ARG A 218 -10.89 16.89 -21.68
C ARG A 218 -11.85 15.78 -22.09
N VAL A 219 -12.88 15.54 -21.26
CA VAL A 219 -13.93 14.56 -21.58
C VAL A 219 -14.64 14.93 -22.88
N ASN A 220 -14.97 16.21 -23.04
CA ASN A 220 -15.69 16.67 -24.23
C ASN A 220 -14.88 16.55 -25.51
N LYS A 221 -13.57 16.40 -25.42
CA LYS A 221 -12.72 16.22 -26.60
C LYS A 221 -12.68 14.77 -27.09
N VAL A 222 -13.22 13.85 -26.33
CA VAL A 222 -13.20 12.43 -26.69
C VAL A 222 -14.15 12.20 -27.87
N SER A 223 -13.65 11.54 -28.93
CA SER A 223 -14.45 11.29 -30.11
C SER A 223 -15.43 10.15 -29.92
N ASP A 224 -16.47 10.11 -30.73
CA ASP A 224 -17.39 8.97 -30.73
C ASP A 224 -16.70 7.67 -31.09
N LYS A 225 -15.69 7.71 -31.94
CA LYS A 225 -14.93 6.52 -32.32
C LYS A 225 -14.18 5.97 -31.08
N GLU A 226 -13.59 6.84 -30.29
CA GLU A 226 -12.93 6.41 -29.06
C GLU A 226 -13.93 5.82 -28.07
N CYS A 227 -15.13 6.41 -27.97
CA CYS A 227 -16.17 5.87 -27.13
C CYS A 227 -16.60 4.47 -27.58
N ASP A 228 -16.79 4.30 -28.90
CA ASP A 228 -17.19 2.99 -29.44
C ASP A 228 -16.15 1.93 -29.13
N LYS A 229 -14.88 2.28 -29.27
CA LYS A 229 -13.79 1.35 -28.97
C LYS A 229 -13.80 0.93 -27.51
N MET A 230 -14.03 1.90 -26.61
CA MET A 230 -14.09 1.60 -25.18
C MET A 230 -15.30 0.74 -24.83
N VAL A 231 -16.45 1.01 -25.43
CA VAL A 231 -17.65 0.19 -25.21
C VAL A 231 -17.38 -1.25 -25.67
N ALA A 232 -16.71 -1.42 -26.79
CA ALA A 232 -16.35 -2.77 -27.26
C ALA A 232 -15.47 -3.49 -26.24
N GLU A 233 -14.54 -2.76 -25.61
CA GLU A 233 -13.71 -3.34 -24.56
C GLU A 233 -14.57 -3.78 -23.36
N TYR A 234 -15.52 -2.95 -22.94
CA TYR A 234 -16.43 -3.31 -21.86
C TYR A 234 -17.15 -4.63 -22.18
N GLU A 235 -17.65 -4.74 -23.40
CA GLU A 235 -18.41 -5.91 -23.80
C GLU A 235 -17.56 -7.18 -23.85
N SER A 236 -16.24 -7.02 -24.07
CA SER A 236 -15.35 -8.17 -24.09
C SER A 236 -14.95 -8.63 -22.69
N VAL A 237 -15.04 -7.77 -21.69
CA VAL A 237 -14.52 -8.03 -20.35
C VAL A 237 -15.62 -8.37 -19.33
N TYR A 238 -16.80 -7.79 -19.50
CA TYR A 238 -17.88 -7.93 -18.53
C TYR A 238 -19.07 -8.66 -19.11
N LYS A 239 -19.91 -9.19 -18.23
CA LYS A 239 -21.23 -9.66 -18.59
C LYS A 239 -22.15 -8.46 -18.69
N VAL A 240 -22.54 -8.09 -19.89
CA VAL A 240 -23.38 -6.91 -20.08
C VAL A 240 -24.84 -7.31 -19.85
N ALA A 241 -25.51 -6.61 -18.93
CA ALA A 241 -26.89 -6.92 -18.60
C ALA A 241 -27.78 -6.75 -19.83
N LYS A 242 -28.80 -7.61 -19.95
CA LYS A 242 -29.77 -7.52 -21.03
C LYS A 242 -30.41 -6.15 -21.14
N SER A 243 -30.72 -5.57 -19.99
CA SER A 243 -31.34 -4.23 -19.95
C SER A 243 -30.46 -3.18 -20.62
N VAL A 244 -29.15 -3.33 -20.50
CA VAL A 244 -28.21 -2.40 -21.14
C VAL A 244 -28.19 -2.61 -22.66
N ARG A 245 -28.23 -3.87 -23.09
CA ARG A 245 -28.14 -4.19 -24.51
C ARG A 245 -29.39 -3.75 -25.25
N GLN A 246 -30.55 -3.82 -24.62
CA GLN A 246 -31.84 -3.67 -25.32
C GLN A 246 -32.47 -2.28 -25.18
N ASP A 247 -32.01 -1.48 -24.24
CA ASP A 247 -32.60 -0.16 -23.97
C ASP A 247 -31.70 0.90 -24.59
N GLU A 248 -32.26 1.69 -25.51
CA GLU A 248 -31.47 2.71 -26.21
C GLU A 248 -30.91 3.76 -25.24
N ALA A 249 -31.72 4.18 -24.24
CA ALA A 249 -31.23 5.18 -23.28
C ALA A 249 -30.09 4.65 -22.45
N LYS A 250 -30.14 3.37 -22.09
CA LYS A 250 -29.04 2.77 -21.30
C LYS A 250 -27.81 2.56 -22.16
N ARG A 251 -27.97 2.25 -23.44
CA ARG A 251 -26.81 2.15 -24.33
C ARG A 251 -26.14 3.51 -24.52
N GLN A 252 -26.95 4.56 -24.59
CA GLN A 252 -26.40 5.91 -24.67
C GLN A 252 -25.68 6.29 -23.37
N ALA A 253 -26.21 5.88 -22.22
CA ALA A 253 -25.54 6.11 -20.94
C ALA A 253 -24.19 5.37 -20.90
N LEU A 254 -24.13 4.17 -21.45
CA LEU A 254 -22.89 3.43 -21.52
C LEU A 254 -21.86 4.14 -22.40
N HIS A 255 -22.31 4.69 -23.52
CA HIS A 255 -21.46 5.46 -24.41
C HIS A 255 -20.86 6.67 -23.67
N GLU A 256 -21.69 7.35 -22.87
CA GLU A 256 -21.21 8.49 -22.08
C GLU A 256 -20.27 8.07 -20.96
N ALA A 257 -20.51 6.92 -20.33
CA ALA A 257 -19.56 6.40 -19.34
C ALA A 257 -18.20 6.15 -20.00
N ALA A 258 -18.20 5.63 -21.21
CA ALA A 258 -16.96 5.41 -21.96
C ALA A 258 -16.26 6.74 -22.25
N ARG A 259 -17.00 7.77 -22.64
CA ARG A 259 -16.42 9.09 -22.90
C ARG A 259 -15.73 9.62 -21.64
N ILE A 260 -16.38 9.49 -20.49
CA ILE A 260 -15.82 9.94 -19.23
C ILE A 260 -14.54 9.17 -18.92
N GLU A 261 -14.55 7.85 -19.09
CA GLU A 261 -13.35 7.07 -18.81
C GLU A 261 -12.19 7.46 -19.69
N VAL A 262 -12.41 7.58 -21.00
CA VAL A 262 -11.33 7.93 -21.93
C VAL A 262 -10.76 9.30 -21.55
N GLY A 263 -11.64 10.25 -21.25
CA GLY A 263 -11.20 11.59 -20.87
C GLY A 263 -10.42 11.61 -19.56
N MET A 264 -10.91 10.89 -18.55
CA MET A 264 -10.22 10.84 -17.25
C MET A 264 -8.87 10.18 -17.39
N ARG A 265 -8.81 9.06 -18.12
CA ARG A 265 -7.52 8.38 -18.34
C ARG A 265 -6.52 9.31 -18.98
N ALA A 266 -6.95 10.04 -20.00
CA ALA A 266 -6.06 10.94 -20.71
C ALA A 266 -5.56 12.05 -19.79
N PHE A 267 -6.45 12.61 -18.97
CA PHE A 267 -6.07 13.65 -18.02
C PHE A 267 -5.01 13.13 -17.04
N LEU A 268 -5.30 11.97 -16.45
CA LEU A 268 -4.41 11.41 -15.42
C LEU A 268 -3.06 11.00 -16.03
N LYS A 269 -3.09 10.39 -17.22
CA LYS A 269 -1.86 9.93 -17.86
C LYS A 269 -0.99 11.10 -18.28
N LYS A 270 -1.59 12.12 -18.89
CA LYS A 270 -0.84 13.29 -19.34
C LYS A 270 -0.19 14.01 -18.16
N GLY A 271 -0.89 14.10 -17.02
CA GLY A 271 -0.36 14.74 -15.84
C GLY A 271 0.57 13.88 -15.00
N GLY A 272 0.70 12.59 -15.32
CA GLY A 272 1.53 11.68 -14.56
C GLY A 272 0.99 11.36 -13.17
N PHE A 273 -0.32 11.40 -13.00
CA PHE A 273 -0.95 11.14 -11.69
C PHE A 273 -0.98 9.65 -11.38
N LYS A 274 -0.93 9.32 -10.09
CA LYS A 274 -1.02 7.93 -9.64
C LYS A 274 -2.29 7.67 -8.82
N ALA A 275 -2.99 8.73 -8.44
CA ALA A 275 -4.21 8.60 -7.66
C ALA A 275 -5.06 9.84 -7.88
N PHE A 276 -6.34 9.73 -7.58
CA PHE A 276 -7.24 10.86 -7.76
C PHE A 276 -8.46 10.71 -6.85
N THR A 277 -9.18 11.82 -6.70
CA THR A 277 -10.43 11.84 -5.96
C THR A 277 -11.40 12.77 -6.65
N THR A 278 -12.68 12.46 -6.50
CA THR A 278 -13.79 13.30 -6.98
C THR A 278 -14.77 13.49 -5.84
N THR A 279 -15.65 14.49 -6.00
CA THR A 279 -16.80 14.60 -5.10
C THR A 279 -18.04 14.91 -5.93
N PHE A 280 -19.13 14.20 -5.64
CA PHE A 280 -20.34 14.36 -6.43
C PHE A 280 -20.93 15.76 -6.31
N GLU A 281 -20.59 16.50 -5.27
CA GLU A 281 -21.04 17.89 -5.13
C GLU A 281 -20.48 18.81 -6.21
N ASP A 282 -19.35 18.45 -6.81
CA ASP A 282 -18.60 19.34 -7.69
C ASP A 282 -18.33 18.73 -9.06
N LEU A 283 -19.26 17.93 -9.59
CA LEU A 283 -19.04 17.30 -10.90
C LEU A 283 -19.92 17.89 -11.99
N HIS A 284 -20.21 19.18 -11.88
CA HIS A 284 -21.01 19.87 -12.89
C HIS A 284 -20.32 19.83 -14.26
N GLY A 285 -21.06 19.47 -15.26
CA GLY A 285 -20.56 19.35 -16.62
C GLY A 285 -20.33 17.91 -17.07
N LEU A 286 -20.20 16.98 -16.15
CA LEU A 286 -20.24 15.57 -16.51
C LEU A 286 -21.70 15.12 -16.56
N LYS A 287 -22.00 14.26 -17.53
CA LYS A 287 -23.38 13.84 -17.75
C LYS A 287 -23.83 12.75 -16.80
N GLN A 288 -22.91 12.14 -16.09
CA GLN A 288 -23.22 11.16 -15.04
C GLN A 288 -22.04 11.08 -14.09
N LEU A 289 -22.24 10.43 -12.94
CA LEU A 289 -21.15 10.17 -12.02
C LEU A 289 -20.19 9.15 -12.66
N PRO A 290 -18.87 9.30 -12.45
CA PRO A 290 -17.90 8.51 -13.17
C PRO A 290 -17.61 7.14 -12.50
N GLY A 291 -18.66 6.42 -12.08
CA GLY A 291 -18.46 5.19 -11.32
C GLY A 291 -17.71 4.11 -12.06
N LEU A 292 -18.14 3.79 -13.28
CA LEU A 292 -17.47 2.76 -14.07
C LEU A 292 -16.02 3.15 -14.37
N ALA A 293 -15.80 4.42 -14.73
CA ALA A 293 -14.43 4.88 -15.00
C ALA A 293 -13.55 4.70 -13.77
N VAL A 294 -14.05 5.07 -12.59
CA VAL A 294 -13.29 4.95 -11.36
C VAL A 294 -12.97 3.47 -11.06
N GLN A 295 -13.95 2.60 -11.21
CA GLN A 295 -13.71 1.17 -10.97
C GLN A 295 -12.61 0.63 -11.87
N ARG A 296 -12.65 1.00 -13.15
CA ARG A 296 -11.67 0.51 -14.12
C ARG A 296 -10.29 1.12 -13.92
N LEU A 297 -10.24 2.41 -13.57
CA LEU A 297 -8.95 3.05 -13.27
C LEU A 297 -8.31 2.41 -12.05
N MET A 298 -9.09 2.11 -11.01
CA MET A 298 -8.55 1.39 -9.86
C MET A 298 -8.03 0.00 -10.25
N ALA A 299 -8.76 -0.70 -11.12
CA ALA A 299 -8.31 -2.02 -11.56
C ALA A 299 -6.97 -1.94 -12.27
N ASP A 300 -6.67 -0.81 -12.89
CA ASP A 300 -5.40 -0.59 -13.58
C ASP A 300 -4.32 -0.01 -12.67
N GLY A 301 -4.59 0.15 -11.38
CA GLY A 301 -3.57 0.55 -10.42
C GLY A 301 -3.67 1.96 -9.87
N TYR A 302 -4.59 2.76 -10.37
CA TYR A 302 -4.78 4.11 -9.79
C TYR A 302 -5.39 4.00 -8.41
N GLY A 303 -4.94 4.85 -7.50
CA GLY A 303 -5.59 4.98 -6.20
C GLY A 303 -6.80 5.88 -6.31
N PHE A 304 -7.80 5.61 -5.48
CA PHE A 304 -9.02 6.43 -5.45
C PHE A 304 -9.58 6.50 -4.05
N GLY A 305 -10.10 7.65 -3.70
CA GLY A 305 -10.93 7.86 -2.52
C GLY A 305 -12.02 8.83 -2.91
N ALA A 306 -13.19 8.68 -2.30
CA ALA A 306 -14.35 9.50 -2.67
C ALA A 306 -14.37 10.81 -1.90
N GLU A 307 -15.18 11.74 -2.37
CA GLU A 307 -15.56 12.93 -1.60
C GLU A 307 -14.38 13.86 -1.31
N GLY A 308 -13.39 13.88 -2.19
CA GLY A 308 -12.22 14.69 -1.98
C GLY A 308 -11.18 14.08 -1.06
N ASP A 309 -11.38 12.82 -0.65
CA ASP A 309 -10.52 12.16 0.32
C ASP A 309 -9.22 11.70 -0.34
N TRP A 310 -8.33 12.66 -0.56
CA TRP A 310 -7.06 12.40 -1.20
C TRP A 310 -6.16 11.50 -0.34
N LYS A 311 -6.35 11.49 1.00
CA LYS A 311 -5.56 10.61 1.86
C LYS A 311 -5.87 9.15 1.55
N THR A 312 -7.15 8.83 1.41
CA THR A 312 -7.55 7.47 1.07
C THR A 312 -7.13 7.14 -0.35
N ALA A 313 -7.20 8.10 -1.29
CA ALA A 313 -6.75 7.87 -2.65
C ALA A 313 -5.28 7.46 -2.67
N ALA A 314 -4.43 8.19 -1.95
CA ALA A 314 -3.01 7.87 -1.89
C ALA A 314 -2.77 6.53 -1.18
N LEU A 315 -3.54 6.24 -0.13
CA LEU A 315 -3.43 4.97 0.59
C LEU A 315 -3.77 3.78 -0.30
N VAL A 316 -4.86 3.89 -1.06
CA VAL A 316 -5.26 2.81 -1.97
C VAL A 316 -4.16 2.58 -3.01
N ARG A 317 -3.57 3.66 -3.55
CA ARG A 317 -2.44 3.48 -4.48
C ARG A 317 -1.28 2.75 -3.83
N ALA A 318 -0.89 3.15 -2.61
CA ALA A 318 0.21 2.47 -1.91
C ALA A 318 -0.11 1.00 -1.69
N MET A 319 -1.34 0.70 -1.31
CA MET A 319 -1.74 -0.68 -1.08
C MET A 319 -1.73 -1.49 -2.37
N LYS A 320 -2.13 -0.89 -3.50
CA LYS A 320 -2.07 -1.58 -4.78
C LYS A 320 -0.63 -1.87 -5.21
N VAL A 321 0.28 -0.96 -4.94
CA VAL A 321 1.70 -1.19 -5.25
C VAL A 321 2.22 -2.37 -4.40
N MET A 322 1.96 -2.34 -3.09
CA MET A 322 2.40 -3.44 -2.21
C MET A 322 1.83 -4.78 -2.67
N ALA A 323 0.61 -4.77 -3.17
CA ALA A 323 -0.09 -6.01 -3.54
C ALA A 323 0.18 -6.48 -4.96
N ALA A 324 0.97 -5.74 -5.73
CA ALA A 324 1.18 -6.06 -7.15
C ALA A 324 1.65 -7.50 -7.31
N GLY A 325 0.92 -8.25 -8.11
CA GLY A 325 1.24 -9.65 -8.39
C GLY A 325 0.72 -10.63 -7.36
N LEU A 326 0.17 -10.17 -6.23
CA LEU A 326 -0.44 -11.06 -5.25
C LEU A 326 -1.91 -11.30 -5.60
N PRO A 327 -2.45 -12.47 -5.29
CA PRO A 327 -3.89 -12.69 -5.47
C PRO A 327 -4.69 -11.94 -4.42
N GLY A 328 -5.97 -11.66 -4.69
CA GLY A 328 -6.91 -11.15 -3.72
C GLY A 328 -7.45 -9.75 -3.97
N GLY A 329 -6.64 -8.87 -4.51
CA GLY A 329 -7.09 -7.54 -4.90
C GLY A 329 -7.21 -6.54 -3.76
N THR A 330 -7.33 -5.27 -4.16
CA THR A 330 -7.38 -4.13 -3.24
C THR A 330 -8.32 -3.07 -3.83
N SER A 331 -9.11 -2.43 -2.99
CA SER A 331 -10.10 -1.45 -3.42
C SER A 331 -10.34 -0.38 -2.38
N PHE A 332 -10.82 0.76 -2.84
CA PHE A 332 -11.54 1.70 -1.99
C PHE A 332 -12.82 1.02 -1.50
N MET A 333 -13.20 1.27 -0.25
CA MET A 333 -14.36 0.61 0.36
C MET A 333 -14.94 1.53 1.43
N GLU A 334 -16.18 1.27 1.78
CA GLU A 334 -16.85 1.98 2.86
C GLU A 334 -17.66 0.98 3.67
N ASP A 335 -17.50 1.00 5.00
CA ASP A 335 -18.39 0.29 5.91
C ASP A 335 -19.76 0.96 5.80
N TYR A 336 -20.71 0.28 5.21
CA TYR A 336 -21.96 0.98 4.88
C TYR A 336 -23.06 0.73 5.90
N THR A 337 -23.26 -0.53 6.27
CA THR A 337 -24.29 -0.85 7.24
C THR A 337 -23.95 -2.14 7.97
N TYR A 338 -24.58 -2.35 9.12
CA TYR A 338 -24.30 -3.52 9.95
C TYR A 338 -25.50 -4.45 9.99
N HIS A 339 -25.19 -5.72 10.11
CA HIS A 339 -26.15 -6.79 10.40
C HIS A 339 -25.94 -7.13 11.87
N PHE A 340 -26.98 -6.88 12.70
CA PHE A 340 -26.84 -7.07 14.14
C PHE A 340 -27.46 -8.36 14.66
N ASP A 341 -27.83 -9.29 13.78
CA ASP A 341 -28.33 -10.59 14.22
C ASP A 341 -27.29 -11.22 15.15
N PRO A 342 -27.66 -11.54 16.39
CA PRO A 342 -26.69 -12.12 17.34
C PRO A 342 -26.07 -13.43 16.84
N ALA A 343 -26.73 -14.14 15.95
CA ALA A 343 -26.17 -15.39 15.40
C ALA A 343 -24.97 -15.13 14.48
N GLY A 344 -24.84 -13.92 13.92
CA GLY A 344 -23.71 -13.64 13.05
C GLY A 344 -23.59 -12.17 12.71
N PRO A 345 -23.17 -11.33 13.67
CA PRO A 345 -23.02 -9.90 13.39
C PRO A 345 -21.94 -9.67 12.34
N LYS A 346 -22.21 -8.78 11.40
CA LYS A 346 -21.25 -8.51 10.31
C LYS A 346 -21.51 -7.15 9.67
N VAL A 347 -20.60 -6.78 8.79
CA VAL A 347 -20.61 -5.51 8.07
C VAL A 347 -20.94 -5.77 6.60
N LEU A 348 -21.80 -4.96 6.03
CA LEU A 348 -21.97 -4.89 4.58
C LEU A 348 -21.22 -3.67 4.09
N GLY A 349 -20.25 -3.87 3.22
CA GLY A 349 -19.45 -2.80 2.66
C GLY A 349 -19.70 -2.60 1.18
N ALA A 350 -19.63 -1.34 0.76
CA ALA A 350 -19.85 -0.93 -0.62
C ALA A 350 -19.41 0.52 -0.75
N HIS A 351 -19.74 1.12 -1.85
CA HIS A 351 -19.85 2.56 -2.00
C HIS A 351 -20.97 2.78 -3.00
N MET A 352 -21.17 4.01 -3.40
CA MET A 352 -22.26 4.22 -4.35
C MET A 352 -21.96 3.48 -5.66
N LEU A 353 -20.75 3.64 -6.22
CA LEU A 353 -20.41 3.02 -7.49
C LEU A 353 -18.98 2.45 -7.50
N GLU A 354 -18.11 2.91 -6.61
CA GLU A 354 -16.67 2.91 -6.88
C GLU A 354 -15.89 1.82 -6.13
N VAL A 355 -16.36 0.58 -6.17
CA VAL A 355 -15.61 -0.54 -5.61
C VAL A 355 -14.92 -1.28 -6.77
N CYS A 356 -13.63 -1.53 -6.61
CA CYS A 356 -12.76 -2.00 -7.67
C CYS A 356 -13.00 -3.47 -8.01
N SER A 357 -13.08 -3.77 -9.29
CA SER A 357 -13.33 -5.14 -9.74
C SER A 357 -12.15 -6.09 -9.47
N SER A 358 -11.00 -5.58 -9.05
CA SER A 358 -9.89 -6.48 -8.70
C SER A 358 -10.24 -7.41 -7.55
N ILE A 359 -11.22 -7.06 -6.71
CA ILE A 359 -11.65 -7.93 -5.60
C ILE A 359 -12.84 -8.82 -5.96
N ALA A 360 -13.31 -8.78 -7.20
CA ALA A 360 -14.52 -9.48 -7.61
C ALA A 360 -14.36 -10.99 -7.61
N GLU A 361 -15.45 -11.67 -7.26
CA GLU A 361 -15.58 -13.11 -7.50
C GLU A 361 -16.18 -13.31 -8.89
N GLY A 362 -15.42 -13.91 -9.79
CA GLY A 362 -15.89 -14.17 -11.14
C GLY A 362 -15.96 -12.92 -12.00
N THR A 363 -16.65 -13.03 -13.12
CA THR A 363 -16.77 -11.96 -14.09
C THR A 363 -17.85 -10.96 -13.63
N PRO A 364 -17.51 -9.67 -13.45
CA PRO A 364 -18.54 -8.72 -13.04
C PRO A 364 -19.61 -8.49 -14.09
N SER A 365 -20.80 -8.10 -13.63
CA SER A 365 -21.92 -7.72 -14.47
C SER A 365 -21.89 -6.21 -14.69
N LEU A 366 -21.98 -5.79 -15.95
CA LEU A 366 -22.06 -4.35 -16.28
C LEU A 366 -23.53 -3.95 -16.34
N GLU A 367 -23.90 -3.01 -15.48
CA GLU A 367 -25.30 -2.64 -15.27
C GLU A 367 -25.43 -1.12 -15.26
N VAL A 368 -26.63 -0.65 -15.55
CA VAL A 368 -26.98 0.78 -15.50
C VAL A 368 -28.22 0.92 -14.61
N HIS A 369 -28.09 1.74 -13.56
CA HIS A 369 -29.17 1.98 -12.61
C HIS A 369 -29.20 3.44 -12.21
N PRO A 370 -30.37 4.01 -11.89
CA PRO A 370 -30.44 5.37 -11.32
C PRO A 370 -29.93 5.38 -9.88
N LEU A 371 -29.53 6.56 -9.45
CA LEU A 371 -29.22 6.81 -8.05
C LEU A 371 -30.35 7.64 -7.45
N UNK A 372 -30.69 7.21 -6.55
CA UNK A 372 -31.82 7.77 -5.88
C UNK A 372 -31.73 9.21 -5.49
N UNK A 373 -30.86 9.65 -5.09
CA UNK A 373 -30.61 10.98 -4.61
C UNK A 373 -30.22 11.91 -5.73
N UNK A 374 -29.87 11.38 -6.70
CA UNK A 374 -29.43 12.21 -7.78
C UNK A 374 -30.46 12.06 -8.86
N UNK A 375 -30.59 12.92 -9.50
CA UNK A 375 -31.51 12.94 -10.58
C UNK A 375 -31.38 11.72 -11.42
N UNK A 376 -32.15 11.37 -12.00
CA UNK A 376 -32.25 10.27 -12.85
C UNK A 376 -31.10 10.13 -13.82
N UNK A 377 -30.08 10.11 -13.39
CA UNK A 377 -29.00 9.85 -14.25
C UNK A 377 -28.70 8.38 -14.25
N UNK A 378 -28.41 7.88 -15.25
CA UNK A 378 -28.01 6.53 -15.37
C UNK A 378 -26.55 6.49 -15.19
N UNK A 379 -26.04 5.91 -14.17
CA UNK A 379 -24.66 5.71 -13.91
C UNK A 379 -24.34 4.28 -14.30
N UNK A 380 -23.37 4.04 -14.98
CA UNK A 380 -22.84 2.75 -15.35
C UNK A 380 -21.90 2.33 -14.32
N ARG A 381 -21.95 1.03 -13.90
CA ARG A 381 -21.04 0.40 -12.92
C ARG A 381 -20.95 -1.08 -13.19
N VAL A 382 -19.87 -1.71 -12.67
CA VAL A 382 -19.86 -3.17 -12.61
C VAL A 382 -20.27 -3.60 -11.22
N VAL A 383 -21.02 -4.69 -11.16
CA VAL A 383 -21.61 -5.23 -9.94
C VAL A 383 -21.05 -6.63 -9.71
N PHE A 384 -20.69 -6.96 -8.47
CA PHE A 384 -20.11 -8.26 -8.15
C PHE A 384 -20.13 -8.49 -6.65
N ASN A 385 -19.97 -9.73 -6.28
CA ASN A 385 -19.68 -10.15 -4.91
C ASN A 385 -18.17 -10.40 -4.77
N VAL A 386 -17.72 -10.54 -3.53
CA VAL A 386 -16.29 -10.74 -3.22
C VAL A 386 -16.13 -12.12 -2.61
N PRO A 387 -15.07 -12.87 -2.95
CA PRO A 387 -14.90 -14.21 -2.39
C PRO A 387 -14.60 -14.17 -0.91
N SER A 388 -14.86 -15.28 -0.22
CA SER A 388 -14.59 -15.41 1.22
C SER A 388 -13.10 -15.56 1.47
N GLY A 389 -12.66 -15.13 2.64
CA GLY A 389 -11.27 -15.27 3.04
C GLY A 389 -10.82 -14.14 3.93
N PRO A 390 -9.56 -14.20 4.37
CA PRO A 390 -9.02 -13.14 5.21
C PRO A 390 -8.80 -11.85 4.41
N GLY A 391 -8.95 -10.73 5.10
CA GLY A 391 -8.72 -9.43 4.50
C GLY A 391 -8.43 -8.40 5.56
N LEU A 392 -8.30 -7.16 5.13
CA LEU A 392 -8.14 -6.06 6.07
C LEU A 392 -8.75 -4.79 5.51
N ASN A 393 -9.11 -3.89 6.42
CA ASN A 393 -9.46 -2.51 6.12
C ASN A 393 -8.41 -1.60 6.75
N ALA A 394 -8.01 -0.57 6.02
CA ALA A 394 -7.06 0.40 6.51
C ALA A 394 -7.60 1.81 6.30
N SER A 395 -7.37 2.68 7.28
CA SER A 395 -7.81 4.07 7.22
C SER A 395 -6.65 4.97 7.57
N LEU A 396 -6.40 5.99 6.77
CA LEU A 396 -5.38 6.99 7.06
C LEU A 396 -6.06 8.30 7.38
N ILE A 397 -5.88 8.77 8.60
CA ILE A 397 -6.54 10.00 9.06
C ILE A 397 -5.49 11.01 9.51
N ASP A 398 -5.91 12.27 9.53
CA ASP A 398 -5.08 13.39 9.97
C ASP A 398 -5.62 13.88 11.32
N LEU A 399 -4.83 13.72 12.36
CA LEU A 399 -5.23 14.13 13.72
C LEU A 399 -4.77 15.55 14.05
N GLY A 400 -4.25 16.27 13.06
CA GLY A 400 -3.80 17.63 13.27
C GLY A 400 -2.33 17.73 13.62
N ASN A 401 -1.85 16.83 14.48
CA ASN A 401 -0.43 16.83 14.84
C ASN A 401 0.31 15.61 14.27
N ARG A 402 -0.39 14.72 13.57
CA ARG A 402 0.22 13.56 12.94
C ARG A 402 -0.81 12.82 12.11
N PHE A 403 -0.34 11.94 11.26
CA PHE A 403 -1.21 10.97 10.58
C PHE A 403 -1.26 9.69 11.39
N ARG A 404 -2.42 9.06 11.37
CA ARG A 404 -2.63 7.75 11.99
C ARG A 404 -3.15 6.77 10.95
N LEU A 405 -2.48 5.63 10.84
CA LEU A 405 -2.94 4.52 10.03
C LEU A 405 -3.61 3.51 10.96
N ILE A 406 -4.86 3.18 10.68
CA ILE A 406 -5.65 2.24 11.47
C ILE A 406 -5.88 1.02 10.60
N VAL A 407 -5.58 -0.17 11.11
CA VAL A 407 -5.71 -1.40 10.36
C VAL A 407 -6.56 -2.38 11.14
N ASN A 408 -7.64 -2.86 10.53
CA ASN A 408 -8.50 -3.88 11.14
C ASN A 408 -8.48 -5.13 10.27
N GLU A 409 -8.05 -6.24 10.85
CA GLU A 409 -8.14 -7.54 10.18
C GLU A 409 -9.58 -8.00 10.18
N VAL A 410 -10.01 -8.58 9.07
CA VAL A 410 -11.39 -9.02 8.90
C VAL A 410 -11.43 -10.40 8.25
N ASP A 411 -12.56 -11.06 8.37
CA ASP A 411 -12.86 -12.26 7.59
C ASP A 411 -14.01 -11.94 6.67
N VAL A 412 -13.78 -12.03 5.36
CA VAL A 412 -14.82 -11.84 4.36
C VAL A 412 -15.65 -13.12 4.31
N VAL A 413 -16.97 -12.96 4.35
CA VAL A 413 -17.91 -14.07 4.38
C VAL A 413 -18.98 -13.83 3.32
N PRO A 414 -19.73 -14.88 2.93
CA PRO A 414 -20.84 -14.64 2.01
C PRO A 414 -21.97 -13.91 2.72
N PRO A 415 -22.79 -13.16 1.98
CA PRO A 415 -24.02 -12.64 2.58
C PRO A 415 -24.94 -13.79 2.98
N ASP A 416 -25.79 -13.54 3.98
CA ASP A 416 -26.71 -14.59 4.45
C ASP A 416 -27.73 -14.99 3.40
N ALA A 417 -27.99 -14.11 2.44
CA ALA A 417 -28.94 -14.33 1.38
C ALA A 417 -28.56 -13.47 0.19
N PRO A 418 -29.07 -13.78 -1.00
CA PRO A 418 -28.81 -12.91 -2.16
C PRO A 418 -29.32 -11.49 -1.94
N LEU A 419 -28.70 -10.53 -2.66
CA LEU A 419 -29.01 -9.11 -2.53
C LEU A 419 -29.56 -8.58 -3.87
N PRO A 420 -30.73 -9.06 -4.30
CA PRO A 420 -31.19 -8.76 -5.66
C PRO A 420 -31.54 -7.31 -5.92
N LYS A 421 -31.76 -6.52 -4.88
CA LYS A 421 -32.15 -5.13 -5.04
C LYS A 421 -31.00 -4.16 -4.73
N LEU A 422 -29.80 -4.67 -4.51
CA LEU A 422 -28.65 -3.82 -4.23
C LEU A 422 -27.79 -3.73 -5.49
N PRO A 423 -27.87 -2.64 -6.23
CA PRO A 423 -27.24 -2.57 -7.55
C PRO A 423 -25.81 -2.03 -7.53
N VAL A 424 -25.02 -2.46 -6.55
CA VAL A 424 -23.64 -2.02 -6.43
C VAL A 424 -22.76 -3.19 -6.03
N ALA A 425 -21.49 -3.11 -6.38
CA ALA A 425 -20.48 -4.07 -5.91
C ALA A 425 -20.36 -3.98 -4.39
N ARG A 426 -20.19 -5.14 -3.76
CA ARG A 426 -20.23 -5.18 -2.29
C ARG A 426 -19.45 -6.36 -1.74
N ALA A 427 -19.09 -6.23 -0.47
CA ALA A 427 -18.46 -7.28 0.30
C ALA A 427 -19.14 -7.36 1.66
N VAL A 428 -19.10 -8.53 2.28
CA VAL A 428 -19.61 -8.72 3.64
C VAL A 428 -18.46 -9.29 4.46
N TRP A 429 -18.27 -8.76 5.66
CA TRP A 429 -17.16 -9.24 6.48
C TRP A 429 -17.48 -9.17 7.96
N VAL A 430 -16.75 -9.99 8.72
CA VAL A 430 -16.75 -9.95 10.18
C VAL A 430 -15.43 -9.31 10.61
N PRO A 431 -15.47 -8.14 11.24
CA PRO A 431 -14.22 -7.54 11.73
C PRO A 431 -13.73 -8.31 12.96
N LYS A 432 -12.40 -8.41 13.08
CA LYS A 432 -11.82 -9.04 14.26
C LYS A 432 -11.73 -8.01 15.38
N PRO A 433 -11.87 -8.45 16.63
CA PRO A 433 -12.15 -9.81 17.07
C PRO A 433 -13.62 -10.21 16.86
N ASP A 434 -14.52 -9.26 16.82
CA ASP A 434 -15.92 -9.39 16.45
C ASP A 434 -16.46 -8.00 16.13
N LEU A 435 -17.70 -7.91 15.66
CA LEU A 435 -18.25 -6.61 15.25
C LEU A 435 -18.26 -5.61 16.39
N LYS A 436 -18.66 -6.04 17.59
CA LYS A 436 -18.77 -5.11 18.71
C LYS A 436 -17.44 -4.46 19.06
N VAL A 437 -16.40 -5.28 19.27
CA VAL A 437 -15.09 -4.77 19.66
C VAL A 437 -14.41 -4.09 18.48
N GLY A 438 -14.48 -4.69 17.30
CA GLY A 438 -13.84 -4.12 16.12
C GLY A 438 -14.37 -2.74 15.79
N ALA A 439 -15.71 -2.59 15.80
CA ALA A 439 -16.30 -1.29 15.50
C ALA A 439 -15.99 -0.27 16.59
N ALA A 440 -16.04 -0.69 17.87
CA ALA A 440 -15.72 0.23 18.95
C ALA A 440 -14.29 0.73 18.85
N ALA A 441 -13.35 -0.18 18.60
CA ALA A 441 -11.94 0.19 18.49
C ALA A 441 -11.72 1.14 17.31
N TRP A 442 -12.36 0.86 16.17
CA TRP A 442 -12.25 1.70 14.99
C TRP A 442 -12.71 3.12 15.28
N ILE A 443 -13.87 3.24 15.93
CA ILE A 443 -14.43 4.54 16.27
C ILE A 443 -13.54 5.27 17.28
N LEU A 444 -13.05 4.57 18.30
CA LEU A 444 -12.17 5.18 19.30
C LEU A 444 -10.87 5.68 18.67
N ALA A 445 -10.36 4.97 17.69
CA ALA A 445 -9.13 5.41 17.00
C ALA A 445 -9.38 6.56 16.04
N GLY A 446 -10.63 6.87 15.74
CA GLY A 446 -10.98 7.92 14.78
C GLY A 446 -11.06 7.45 13.35
N GLY A 447 -11.23 6.16 13.15
CA GLY A 447 -11.24 5.60 11.80
C GLY A 447 -12.34 6.16 10.93
N ALA A 448 -12.02 6.36 9.66
CA ALA A 448 -12.94 6.93 8.69
C ALA A 448 -13.94 5.90 8.21
N HIS A 449 -15.01 6.41 7.58
CA HIS A 449 -15.91 5.53 6.85
C HIS A 449 -15.32 5.12 5.49
N HIS A 450 -14.25 5.78 5.06
CA HIS A 450 -13.50 5.39 3.85
C HIS A 450 -12.31 4.54 4.22
N THR A 451 -12.09 3.46 3.47
CA THR A 451 -10.97 2.55 3.73
C THR A 451 -10.30 2.12 2.44
N GLY A 452 -9.06 1.66 2.59
CA GLY A 452 -8.46 0.76 1.63
C GLY A 452 -8.73 -0.66 2.11
N PHE A 453 -9.43 -1.43 1.31
CA PHE A 453 -9.81 -2.81 1.61
C PHE A 453 -8.95 -3.74 0.79
N SER A 454 -8.39 -4.77 1.40
CA SER A 454 -7.53 -5.68 0.66
C SER A 454 -7.71 -7.12 1.11
N MET A 455 -7.74 -8.03 0.13
CA MET A 455 -7.65 -9.45 0.39
C MET A 455 -6.29 -9.99 -0.05
N ALA A 456 -5.35 -9.10 -0.34
CA ALA A 456 -3.99 -9.47 -0.74
C ALA A 456 -2.97 -9.18 0.37
N LEU A 457 -3.20 -8.12 1.14
CA LEU A 457 -2.22 -7.63 2.10
C LEU A 457 -2.52 -8.13 3.50
N THR A 458 -1.48 -8.12 4.35
CA THR A 458 -1.59 -8.46 5.77
C THR A 458 -1.23 -7.25 6.61
N SER A 459 -1.52 -7.34 7.91
CA SER A 459 -1.13 -6.28 8.84
C SER A 459 0.36 -6.00 8.79
N GLN A 460 1.19 -7.01 8.55
CA GLN A 460 2.63 -6.80 8.52
C GLN A 460 3.05 -5.90 7.37
N HIS A 461 2.41 -6.03 6.20
CA HIS A 461 2.67 -5.08 5.10
C HIS A 461 2.41 -3.65 5.54
N MET A 462 1.28 -3.46 6.21
CA MET A 462 0.88 -2.11 6.61
C MET A 462 1.80 -1.56 7.69
N GLU A 463 2.21 -2.42 8.62
CA GLU A 463 3.15 -2.01 9.68
C GLU A 463 4.49 -1.58 9.08
N ASP A 464 5.01 -2.38 8.15
CA ASP A 464 6.30 -2.05 7.53
C ASP A 464 6.20 -0.70 6.79
N PHE A 465 5.10 -0.48 6.08
CA PHE A 465 4.90 0.79 5.37
C PHE A 465 4.83 1.97 6.36
N ALA A 466 4.06 1.83 7.43
CA ALA A 466 3.91 2.89 8.41
C ALA A 466 5.24 3.21 9.09
N GLU A 467 6.06 2.19 9.35
CA GLU A 467 7.36 2.37 9.95
C GLU A 467 8.27 3.21 9.04
N MET A 468 8.25 2.90 7.74
CA MET A 468 9.03 3.68 6.77
C MET A 468 8.57 5.13 6.71
N ALA A 469 7.26 5.34 6.77
CA ALA A 469 6.68 6.67 6.71
C ALA A 469 6.85 7.44 8.02
N GLY A 470 7.18 6.76 9.11
CA GLY A 470 7.30 7.40 10.42
C GLY A 470 5.97 7.88 10.96
N ILE A 471 4.88 7.20 10.63
CA ILE A 471 3.54 7.59 11.09
C ILE A 471 3.03 6.58 12.11
N GLU A 472 2.09 7.03 12.92
CA GLU A 472 1.44 6.17 13.89
C GLU A 472 0.65 5.07 13.19
N CYS A 473 0.72 3.84 13.71
CA CYS A 473 -0.07 2.73 13.19
C CYS A 473 -0.68 1.96 14.36
N VAL A 474 -1.99 1.74 14.31
CA VAL A 474 -2.67 0.96 15.34
C VAL A 474 -3.41 -0.19 14.68
N PHE A 475 -3.45 -1.32 15.38
CA PHE A 475 -4.01 -2.55 14.84
C PHE A 475 -5.20 -3.02 15.65
N ILE A 476 -6.23 -3.46 14.94
CA ILE A 476 -7.41 -4.06 15.54
C ILE A 476 -7.48 -5.47 14.97
N ASP A 477 -7.36 -6.47 15.83
CA ASP A 477 -7.23 -7.85 15.39
C ASP A 477 -7.82 -8.81 16.45
N ALA A 478 -7.51 -10.09 16.32
CA ALA A 478 -8.08 -11.11 17.20
C ALA A 478 -7.75 -10.88 18.67
N ASP A 479 -6.67 -10.17 18.97
CA ASP A 479 -6.22 -9.96 20.34
C ASP A 479 -6.66 -8.62 20.92
N THR A 480 -7.42 -7.83 20.19
CA THR A 480 -7.79 -6.48 20.65
C THR A 480 -8.78 -6.54 21.80
N LYS A 481 -8.47 -5.79 22.84
CA LYS A 481 -9.33 -5.59 24.00
C LYS A 481 -9.48 -4.08 24.19
N ILE A 482 -10.69 -3.62 24.40
CA ILE A 482 -10.97 -2.18 24.37
C ILE A 482 -10.17 -1.42 25.41
N ARG A 483 -10.08 -1.95 26.64
CA ARG A 483 -9.36 -1.23 27.69
C ARG A 483 -7.88 -1.04 27.33
N GLU A 484 -7.25 -2.10 26.83
CA GLU A 484 -5.86 -2.03 26.43
C GLU A 484 -5.67 -1.12 25.22
N PHE A 485 -6.62 -1.18 24.29
CA PHE A 485 -6.57 -0.33 23.11
C PHE A 485 -6.64 1.15 23.47
N LYS A 486 -7.52 1.50 24.41
CA LYS A 486 -7.60 2.88 24.90
C LYS A 486 -6.27 3.33 25.52
N LYS A 487 -5.63 2.44 26.28
CA LYS A 487 -4.33 2.78 26.88
C LYS A 487 -3.29 3.03 25.80
N GLU A 488 -3.30 2.20 24.77
CA GLU A 488 -2.37 2.40 23.64
C GLU A 488 -2.60 3.75 22.97
N LEU A 489 -3.86 4.10 22.69
CA LEU A 489 -4.17 5.37 22.06
C LEU A 489 -3.69 6.56 22.90
N ARG A 490 -3.89 6.48 24.23
CA ARG A 490 -3.43 7.55 25.12
C ARG A 490 -1.91 7.64 25.16
N ALA A 491 -1.22 6.51 25.20
CA ALA A 491 0.24 6.51 25.17
C ALA A 491 0.76 7.10 23.88
N ASN A 492 0.10 6.80 22.76
CA ASN A 492 0.52 7.31 21.46
C ASN A 492 0.36 8.82 21.38
N GLU A 493 -0.66 9.40 22.04
CA GLU A 493 -0.79 10.85 22.08
C GLU A 493 0.46 11.50 22.65
N ILE A 494 0.95 10.95 23.76
CA ILE A 494 2.14 11.48 24.40
C ILE A 494 3.39 11.24 23.54
N TYR A 495 3.53 10.02 23.03
CA TYR A 495 4.70 9.66 22.23
C TYR A 495 4.87 10.57 21.02
N TYR A 496 3.80 10.78 20.28
CA TYR A 496 3.91 11.55 19.04
C TYR A 496 4.02 13.04 19.30
N MET A 497 3.52 13.53 20.43
CA MET A 497 3.77 14.89 20.85
C MET A 497 5.27 15.11 21.10
N LEU A 498 5.88 14.18 21.85
CA LEU A 498 7.30 14.29 22.17
C LEU A 498 8.19 14.04 20.96
N ALA A 499 7.79 13.15 20.06
CA ALA A 499 8.60 12.82 18.89
C ALA A 499 8.79 14.03 17.97
N LYS A 500 7.84 14.93 17.95
CA LYS A 500 7.96 16.14 17.13
C LYS A 500 8.75 17.27 17.81
N GLY A 501 9.10 17.06 19.07
CA GLY A 501 9.76 18.09 19.85
C GLY A 501 8.74 19.00 20.52
N LEU A 502 9.08 19.50 21.66
CA LEU A 502 8.20 20.40 22.41
C LEU A 502 8.57 21.86 22.16
#